data_6ff461f994223826d989ac92a562cee6
#
_entry.id   6ff461f994223826d989ac92a562cee6
#
_cell.length_a   1.000
_cell.length_b   1.000
_cell.length_c   1.000
_cell.angle_alpha   90.00
_cell.angle_beta   90.00
_cell.angle_gamma   90.00
#
_symmetry.space_group_name_H-M   'P 1'
#
loop_
_entity.id
_entity.type
_entity.pdbx_description
1 polymer ?
#
loop_
_entity_poly.entity_id
_entity_poly.type
_entity_poly.pdbx_seq_one_letter_code
_entity_poly.pdbx_strand_id
1 'polypeptide(L)'
;MVPADLVAVALVALFGAASTRSLGQVPASLWQAGVGLVVAWGVTWLLRRSHPDHLEMALPEGLIIVGISWLVWVVLRHVTSAFNDVSAMASWAVMTGAFLLVFLGGWRWLYGYVRAHDSLTPRPVARRLAEQEQAGAEHRRAHRVPGK
;
A
#
# COMPACT_ATOMS: atom_id res chain seq x y z
N MET A 1 -3.88 0.59 -5.24
CA MET A 1 -2.99 0.21 -4.14
C MET A 1 -1.78 -0.58 -4.60
N VAL A 2 -1.97 -1.69 -5.34
CA VAL A 2 -0.87 -2.53 -5.85
C VAL A 2 0.32 -1.75 -6.45
N PRO A 3 0.14 -0.76 -7.37
CA PRO A 3 1.28 -0.05 -7.93
C PRO A 3 2.06 0.78 -6.91
N ALA A 4 1.39 1.35 -5.91
CA ALA A 4 2.06 2.13 -4.88
C ALA A 4 2.88 1.25 -3.92
N ASP A 5 2.38 0.07 -3.57
CA ASP A 5 3.12 -0.91 -2.77
C ASP A 5 4.38 -1.38 -3.52
N LEU A 6 4.28 -1.62 -4.83
CA LEU A 6 5.43 -1.97 -5.67
C LEU A 6 6.48 -0.85 -5.71
N VAL A 7 6.05 0.41 -5.86
CA VAL A 7 6.94 1.57 -5.82
C VAL A 7 7.62 1.69 -4.45
N ALA A 8 6.86 1.55 -3.36
CA ALA A 8 7.40 1.60 -2.00
C ALA A 8 8.49 0.54 -1.78
N VAL A 9 8.22 -0.71 -2.18
CA VAL A 9 9.17 -1.82 -2.06
C VAL A 9 10.40 -1.61 -2.95
N ALA A 10 10.22 -1.08 -4.17
CA ALA A 10 11.33 -0.74 -5.05
C ALA A 10 12.24 0.34 -4.45
N LEU A 11 11.65 1.38 -3.84
CA LEU A 11 12.41 2.41 -3.13
C LEU A 11 13.20 1.82 -1.95
N VAL A 12 12.59 0.95 -1.14
CA VAL A 12 13.29 0.28 -0.02
C VAL A 12 14.48 -0.54 -0.53
N ALA A 13 14.31 -1.29 -1.63
CA ALA A 13 15.40 -2.08 -2.21
C ALA A 13 16.54 -1.19 -2.75
N LEU A 14 16.21 -0.07 -3.38
CA LEU A 14 17.18 0.91 -3.87
C LEU A 14 17.94 1.59 -2.72
N PHE A 15 17.21 2.10 -1.72
CA PHE A 15 17.83 2.74 -0.55
C PHE A 15 18.69 1.77 0.26
N GLY A 16 18.23 0.52 0.43
CA GLY A 16 18.99 -0.53 1.07
C GLY A 16 20.29 -0.83 0.33
N ALA A 17 20.26 -0.95 -1.00
CA ALA A 17 21.45 -1.17 -1.81
C ALA A 17 22.38 0.04 -1.83
N ALA A 18 21.85 1.26 -1.86
CA ALA A 18 22.63 2.49 -1.82
C ALA A 18 23.35 2.65 -0.47
N SER A 19 22.67 2.37 0.65
CA SER A 19 23.24 2.47 2.00
C SER A 19 24.39 1.49 2.24
N THR A 20 24.33 0.31 1.62
CA THR A 20 25.39 -0.71 1.69
C THR A 20 26.42 -0.59 0.56
N ARG A 21 26.33 0.43 -0.30
CA ARG A 21 27.19 0.62 -1.48
C ARG A 21 27.24 -0.61 -2.41
N SER A 22 26.17 -1.41 -2.43
CA SER A 22 26.09 -2.67 -3.19
C SER A 22 25.05 -2.57 -4.32
N LEU A 23 25.18 -1.56 -5.19
CA LEU A 23 24.24 -1.33 -6.28
C LEU A 23 24.09 -2.54 -7.23
N GLY A 24 25.12 -3.38 -7.36
CA GLY A 24 25.04 -4.63 -8.14
C GLY A 24 24.04 -5.66 -7.57
N GLN A 25 23.64 -5.52 -6.31
CA GLN A 25 22.66 -6.40 -5.67
C GLN A 25 21.22 -5.90 -5.81
N VAL A 26 20.98 -4.75 -6.43
CA VAL A 26 19.63 -4.18 -6.62
C VAL A 26 18.68 -5.18 -7.28
N PRO A 27 19.02 -5.85 -8.40
CA PRO A 27 18.10 -6.80 -9.03
C PRO A 27 17.72 -7.98 -8.10
N ALA A 28 18.69 -8.51 -7.35
CA ALA A 28 18.45 -9.58 -6.40
C ALA A 28 17.55 -9.12 -5.23
N SER A 29 17.79 -7.91 -4.72
CA SER A 29 16.97 -7.32 -3.66
C SER A 29 15.54 -7.02 -4.13
N LEU A 30 15.37 -6.50 -5.34
CA LEU A 30 14.07 -6.22 -5.93
C LEU A 30 13.22 -7.49 -6.08
N TRP A 31 13.81 -8.54 -6.62
CA TRP A 31 13.06 -9.78 -6.81
C TRP A 31 12.68 -10.41 -5.45
N GLN A 32 13.59 -10.44 -4.47
CA GLN A 32 13.33 -10.97 -3.13
C GLN A 32 12.23 -10.17 -2.41
N ALA A 33 12.30 -8.85 -2.48
CA ALA A 33 11.30 -7.96 -1.91
C ALA A 33 9.94 -8.09 -2.62
N GLY A 34 9.94 -8.25 -3.94
CA GLY A 34 8.73 -8.51 -4.73
C GLY A 34 8.05 -9.83 -4.36
N VAL A 35 8.82 -10.91 -4.19
CA VAL A 35 8.29 -12.19 -3.69
C VAL A 35 7.70 -12.03 -2.30
N GLY A 36 8.40 -11.32 -1.39
CA GLY A 36 7.90 -11.03 -0.05
C GLY A 36 6.54 -10.32 -0.08
N LEU A 37 6.39 -9.33 -0.95
CA LEU A 37 5.13 -8.60 -1.12
C LEU A 37 4.00 -9.47 -1.67
N VAL A 38 4.27 -10.29 -2.69
CA VAL A 38 3.28 -11.20 -3.27
C VAL A 38 2.80 -12.23 -2.25
N VAL A 39 3.73 -12.80 -1.47
CA VAL A 39 3.39 -13.73 -0.38
C VAL A 39 2.55 -13.04 0.67
N ALA A 40 2.91 -11.82 1.06
CA ALA A 40 2.16 -11.05 2.05
C ALA A 40 0.72 -10.76 1.58
N TRP A 41 0.54 -10.37 0.32
CA TRP A 41 -0.80 -10.19 -0.26
C TRP A 41 -1.60 -11.50 -0.28
N GLY A 42 -0.97 -12.59 -0.70
CA GLY A 42 -1.61 -13.90 -0.74
C GLY A 42 -2.06 -14.38 0.64
N VAL A 43 -1.20 -14.24 1.67
CA VAL A 43 -1.52 -14.60 3.06
C VAL A 43 -2.64 -13.70 3.60
N THR A 44 -2.56 -12.38 3.40
CA THR A 44 -3.58 -11.44 3.86
C THR A 44 -4.92 -11.73 3.18
N TRP A 45 -4.91 -12.00 1.88
CA TRP A 45 -6.11 -12.39 1.14
C TRP A 45 -6.72 -13.69 1.69
N LEU A 46 -5.89 -14.69 1.99
CA LEU A 46 -6.35 -15.98 2.51
C LEU A 46 -6.94 -15.85 3.92
N LEU A 47 -6.29 -15.07 4.80
CA LEU A 47 -6.74 -14.86 6.18
C LEU A 47 -8.03 -14.05 6.27
N ARG A 48 -8.27 -13.17 5.31
CA ARG A 48 -9.36 -12.18 5.35
C ARG A 48 -10.32 -12.28 4.17
N ARG A 49 -10.47 -13.46 3.59
CA ARG A 49 -11.28 -13.72 2.39
C ARG A 49 -12.74 -13.24 2.47
N SER A 50 -13.26 -13.01 3.68
CA SER A 50 -14.66 -12.63 3.90
C SER A 50 -14.97 -11.15 3.67
N HIS A 51 -13.97 -10.27 3.50
CA HIS A 51 -14.17 -8.83 3.39
C HIS A 51 -13.37 -8.27 2.22
N PRO A 52 -14.03 -7.67 1.20
CA PRO A 52 -13.36 -7.25 -0.04
C PRO A 52 -12.39 -6.08 0.12
N ASP A 53 -12.52 -5.26 1.18
CA ASP A 53 -11.76 -4.01 1.34
C ASP A 53 -10.47 -4.15 2.15
N HIS A 54 -10.07 -5.37 2.53
CA HIS A 54 -8.95 -5.61 3.46
C HIS A 54 -7.59 -5.15 2.97
N LEU A 55 -7.32 -5.28 1.67
CA LEU A 55 -6.02 -4.91 1.11
C LEU A 55 -5.78 -3.39 1.10
N GLU A 56 -6.81 -2.60 1.40
CA GLU A 56 -6.76 -1.14 1.36
C GLU A 56 -6.59 -0.49 2.74
N MET A 57 -6.82 -1.24 3.83
CA MET A 57 -6.71 -0.70 5.18
C MET A 57 -5.26 -0.59 5.65
N ALA A 58 -4.97 0.48 6.40
CA ALA A 58 -3.65 0.70 7.00
C ALA A 58 -3.44 -0.20 8.24
N LEU A 59 -4.47 -0.37 9.05
CA LEU A 59 -4.47 -1.13 10.31
C LEU A 59 -5.72 -2.02 10.41
N PRO A 60 -5.59 -3.29 10.82
CA PRO A 60 -4.37 -4.05 11.13
C PRO A 60 -3.68 -4.64 9.90
N GLU A 61 -4.32 -4.66 8.74
CA GLU A 61 -3.91 -5.40 7.54
C GLU A 61 -2.59 -4.87 6.95
N GLY A 62 -2.40 -3.54 6.96
CA GLY A 62 -1.16 -2.93 6.49
C GLY A 62 0.06 -3.37 7.29
N LEU A 63 -0.05 -3.49 8.61
CA LEU A 63 1.03 -4.00 9.45
C LEU A 63 1.32 -5.48 9.21
N ILE A 64 0.30 -6.30 8.96
CA ILE A 64 0.45 -7.71 8.60
C ILE A 64 1.23 -7.83 7.29
N ILE A 65 0.86 -7.04 6.28
CA ILE A 65 1.55 -7.05 4.98
C ILE A 65 3.01 -6.63 5.14
N VAL A 66 3.29 -5.56 5.88
CA VAL A 66 4.68 -5.12 6.16
C VAL A 66 5.47 -6.21 6.88
N GLY A 67 4.90 -6.79 7.94
CA GLY A 67 5.56 -7.82 8.75
C GLY A 67 5.87 -9.09 7.96
N ILE A 68 4.90 -9.60 7.18
CA ILE A 68 5.10 -10.79 6.35
C ILE A 68 6.09 -10.51 5.22
N SER A 69 5.97 -9.37 4.53
CA SER A 69 6.91 -8.99 3.46
C SER A 69 8.35 -8.92 3.98
N TRP A 70 8.54 -8.29 5.14
CA TRP A 70 9.82 -8.19 5.80
C TRP A 70 10.38 -9.57 6.17
N LEU A 71 9.58 -10.40 6.84
CA LEU A 71 10.00 -11.74 7.28
C LEU A 71 10.40 -12.63 6.10
N VAL A 72 9.58 -12.67 5.05
CA VAL A 72 9.89 -13.45 3.84
C VAL A 72 11.16 -12.93 3.18
N TRP A 73 11.33 -11.61 3.10
CA TRP A 73 12.54 -11.04 2.51
C TRP A 73 13.79 -11.37 3.33
N VAL A 74 13.72 -11.28 4.67
CA VAL A 74 14.84 -11.66 5.56
C VAL A 74 15.21 -13.14 5.39
N VAL A 75 14.20 -14.03 5.34
CA VAL A 75 14.41 -15.47 5.12
C VAL A 75 15.04 -15.72 3.74
N LEU A 76 14.51 -15.14 2.68
CA LEU A 76 15.06 -15.29 1.33
C LEU A 76 16.50 -14.77 1.26
N ARG A 77 16.77 -13.63 1.90
CA ARG A 77 18.11 -13.06 1.96
C ARG A 77 19.08 -13.96 2.73
N HIS A 78 18.63 -14.53 3.83
CA HIS A 78 19.45 -15.49 4.62
C HIS A 78 19.80 -16.75 3.80
N VAL A 79 18.82 -17.29 3.08
CA VAL A 79 19.02 -18.52 2.28
C VAL A 79 19.90 -18.26 1.03
N THR A 80 19.75 -17.09 0.39
CA THR A 80 20.43 -16.79 -0.87
C THR A 80 21.76 -16.06 -0.72
N SER A 81 22.00 -15.42 0.42
CA SER A 81 23.25 -14.69 0.71
C SER A 81 23.98 -15.41 1.82
N ALA A 82 25.21 -15.80 1.55
CA ALA A 82 26.11 -16.24 2.60
C ALA A 82 26.51 -15.03 3.48
N PHE A 83 25.65 -14.61 4.40
CA PHE A 83 26.08 -13.74 5.48
C PHE A 83 26.99 -14.56 6.39
N ASN A 84 28.28 -14.25 6.38
CA ASN A 84 29.25 -14.88 7.27
C ASN A 84 29.17 -14.32 8.69
N ASP A 85 28.42 -13.23 8.91
CA ASP A 85 28.29 -12.54 10.17
C ASP A 85 26.82 -12.27 10.53
N VAL A 86 26.41 -12.81 11.68
CA VAL A 86 25.07 -12.65 12.24
C VAL A 86 24.76 -11.19 12.58
N SER A 87 25.76 -10.42 13.00
CA SER A 87 25.59 -9.01 13.38
C SER A 87 25.30 -8.15 12.16
N ALA A 88 25.98 -8.41 11.04
CA ALA A 88 25.73 -7.71 9.77
C ALA A 88 24.33 -8.04 9.23
N MET A 89 23.89 -9.29 9.34
CA MET A 89 22.55 -9.71 8.95
C MET A 89 21.48 -9.04 9.83
N ALA A 90 21.66 -9.00 11.14
CA ALA A 90 20.73 -8.37 12.07
C ALA A 90 20.59 -6.87 11.79
N SER A 91 21.70 -6.16 11.61
CA SER A 91 21.71 -4.74 11.27
C SER A 91 20.98 -4.46 9.95
N TRP A 92 21.22 -5.28 8.93
CA TRP A 92 20.54 -5.19 7.65
C TRP A 92 19.04 -5.44 7.79
N ALA A 93 18.63 -6.46 8.55
CA ALA A 93 17.23 -6.81 8.75
C ALA A 93 16.47 -5.69 9.49
N VAL A 94 17.05 -5.12 10.54
CA VAL A 94 16.47 -3.99 11.28
C VAL A 94 16.31 -2.76 10.37
N MET A 95 17.35 -2.41 9.62
CA MET A 95 17.31 -1.26 8.72
C MET A 95 16.24 -1.45 7.62
N THR A 96 16.19 -2.62 7.02
CA THR A 96 15.19 -2.96 5.99
C THR A 96 13.78 -2.94 6.55
N GLY A 97 13.57 -3.46 7.76
CA GLY A 97 12.30 -3.40 8.47
C GLY A 97 11.84 -1.96 8.74
N ALA A 98 12.76 -1.11 9.20
CA ALA A 98 12.47 0.32 9.42
C ALA A 98 12.07 1.02 8.12
N PHE A 99 12.77 0.79 7.02
CA PHE A 99 12.40 1.35 5.72
C PHE A 99 11.05 0.83 5.21
N LEU A 100 10.76 -0.46 5.35
CA LEU A 100 9.45 -1.02 4.99
C LEU A 100 8.32 -0.40 5.82
N LEU A 101 8.52 -0.21 7.12
CA LEU A 101 7.54 0.47 7.97
C LEU A 101 7.28 1.90 7.52
N VAL A 102 8.33 2.66 7.19
CA VAL A 102 8.19 4.05 6.76
C VAL A 102 7.56 4.15 5.38
N PHE A 103 8.07 3.43 4.39
CA PHE A 103 7.59 3.57 3.00
C PHE A 103 6.28 2.83 2.76
N LEU A 104 6.19 1.55 3.12
CA LEU A 104 5.00 0.76 2.86
C LEU A 104 3.90 1.03 3.91
N GLY A 105 4.26 1.07 5.19
CA GLY A 105 3.35 1.39 6.29
C GLY A 105 2.90 2.85 6.25
N GLY A 106 3.83 3.79 6.05
CA GLY A 106 3.55 5.22 5.98
C GLY A 106 2.63 5.59 4.83
N TRP A 107 2.87 5.03 3.63
CA TRP A 107 1.98 5.22 2.47
C TRP A 107 0.56 4.72 2.75
N ARG A 108 0.42 3.53 3.31
CA ARG A 108 -0.89 2.94 3.63
C ARG A 108 -1.62 3.75 4.70
N TRP A 109 -0.89 4.24 5.71
CA TRP A 109 -1.44 5.12 6.73
C TRP A 109 -1.94 6.44 6.12
N LEU A 110 -1.13 7.08 5.27
CA LEU A 110 -1.50 8.33 4.60
C LEU A 110 -2.75 8.15 3.72
N TYR A 111 -2.82 7.06 2.96
CA TYR A 111 -3.98 6.75 2.14
C TYR A 111 -5.25 6.52 2.99
N GLY A 112 -5.13 5.76 4.07
CA GLY A 112 -6.24 5.56 5.01
C GLY A 112 -6.73 6.86 5.64
N TYR A 113 -5.79 7.75 5.98
CA TYR A 113 -6.09 9.07 6.51
C TYR A 113 -6.85 9.96 5.51
N VAL A 114 -6.36 10.04 4.27
CA VAL A 114 -7.02 10.81 3.20
C VAL A 114 -8.44 10.27 2.93
N ARG A 115 -8.58 8.94 2.81
CA ARG A 115 -9.88 8.30 2.58
C ARG A 115 -10.87 8.53 3.75
N ALA A 116 -10.38 8.52 4.98
CA ALA A 116 -11.19 8.84 6.16
C ALA A 116 -11.67 10.30 6.13
N HIS A 117 -10.84 11.24 5.65
CA HIS A 117 -11.23 12.65 5.52
C HIS A 117 -12.23 12.87 4.38
N ASP A 118 -12.06 12.22 3.24
CA ASP A 118 -13.01 12.29 2.12
C ASP A 118 -14.39 11.73 2.51
N SER A 119 -14.43 10.73 3.40
CA SER A 119 -15.68 10.19 3.93
C SER A 119 -16.39 11.11 4.93
N LEU A 120 -15.73 12.17 5.38
CA LEU A 120 -16.29 13.20 6.28
C LEU A 120 -17.16 14.22 5.55
N THR A 121 -17.29 14.17 4.21
CA THR A 121 -18.34 14.93 3.54
C THR A 121 -19.68 14.43 4.08
N PRO A 122 -20.41 15.23 4.89
CA PRO A 122 -21.59 14.73 5.57
C PRO A 122 -22.58 14.22 4.52
N ARG A 123 -23.03 12.97 4.63
CA ARG A 123 -24.03 12.36 3.75
C ARG A 123 -25.25 13.27 3.48
N PRO A 124 -25.73 14.11 4.46
CA PRO A 124 -26.80 15.07 4.20
C PRO A 124 -26.40 16.19 3.24
N VAL A 125 -25.13 16.59 3.14
CA VAL A 125 -24.68 17.62 2.18
C VAL A 125 -24.61 17.03 0.77
N ALA A 126 -24.08 15.82 0.62
CA ALA A 126 -24.06 15.12 -0.67
C ALA A 126 -25.49 14.84 -1.20
N ARG A 127 -26.42 14.50 -0.30
CA ARG A 127 -27.85 14.35 -0.66
C ARG A 127 -28.45 15.67 -1.13
N ARG A 128 -28.27 16.77 -0.40
CA ARG A 128 -28.80 18.08 -0.80
C ARG A 128 -28.23 18.55 -2.14
N LEU A 129 -26.95 18.32 -2.40
CA LEU A 129 -26.34 18.64 -3.70
C LEU A 129 -26.96 17.81 -4.83
N ALA A 130 -27.14 16.50 -4.62
CA ALA A 130 -27.80 15.64 -5.61
C ALA A 130 -29.27 16.03 -5.86
N GLU A 131 -30.01 16.40 -4.82
CA GLU A 131 -31.40 16.91 -4.92
C GLU A 131 -31.45 18.25 -5.69
N GLN A 132 -30.50 19.16 -5.44
CA GLN A 132 -30.40 20.42 -6.17
C GLN A 132 -30.05 20.23 -7.64
N GLU A 133 -29.15 19.31 -7.96
CA GLU A 133 -28.81 18.96 -9.35
C GLU A 133 -30.00 18.36 -10.10
N GLN A 134 -30.77 17.49 -9.44
CA GLN A 134 -31.97 16.88 -10.02
C GLN A 134 -33.07 17.93 -10.27
N ALA A 135 -33.35 18.78 -9.29
CA ALA A 135 -34.29 19.87 -9.43
C ALA A 135 -33.89 20.85 -10.55
N GLY A 136 -32.63 21.18 -10.66
CA GLY A 136 -32.09 22.03 -11.74
C GLY A 136 -32.19 21.36 -13.12
N ALA A 137 -32.03 20.06 -13.19
CA ALA A 137 -32.19 19.29 -14.44
C ALA A 137 -33.65 19.20 -14.89
N GLU A 138 -34.59 19.02 -13.96
CA GLU A 138 -36.02 19.01 -14.24
C GLU A 138 -36.50 20.38 -14.71
N HIS A 139 -36.07 21.44 -14.04
CA HIS A 139 -36.43 22.80 -14.47
C HIS A 139 -35.95 23.13 -15.89
N ARG A 140 -34.73 22.72 -16.24
CA ARG A 140 -34.18 22.84 -17.59
C ARG A 140 -34.95 22.01 -18.63
N ARG A 141 -35.49 20.84 -18.27
CA ARG A 141 -36.34 20.03 -19.16
C ARG A 141 -37.71 20.67 -19.37
N ALA A 142 -38.32 21.21 -18.32
CA ALA A 142 -39.62 21.88 -18.41
C ALA A 142 -39.57 23.12 -19.32
N HIS A 143 -38.49 23.90 -19.31
CA HIS A 143 -38.32 25.04 -20.19
C HIS A 143 -37.91 24.71 -21.64
N ARG A 144 -37.57 23.45 -21.91
CA ARG A 144 -37.19 22.99 -23.26
C ARG A 144 -38.32 22.38 -24.07
N VAL A 145 -39.60 22.48 -23.61
CA VAL A 145 -40.75 22.07 -24.40
C VAL A 145 -40.97 23.11 -25.50
N PRO A 146 -40.71 22.80 -26.78
CA PRO A 146 -40.94 23.75 -27.85
C PRO A 146 -42.44 23.98 -27.98
N GLY A 147 -42.84 25.25 -27.93
CA GLY A 147 -44.19 25.62 -28.29
C GLY A 147 -44.51 25.10 -29.69
N LYS A 148 -45.65 24.43 -29.77
CA LYS A 148 -46.28 24.08 -31.05
C LYS A 148 -46.80 25.34 -31.73
#